data_271b1b985fb57d9e10de407a4ffdc42e
#
_entry.id   271b1b985fb57d9e10de407a4ffdc42e
#
_cell.length_a   1.000
_cell.length_b   1.000
_cell.length_c   1.000
_cell.angle_alpha   90.00
_cell.angle_beta   90.00
_cell.angle_gamma   90.00
#
_symmetry.space_group_name_H-M   'P 1'
#
loop_
_entity.id
_entity.type
_entity.pdbx_description
1 polymer ?
#
loop_
_entity_poly.entity_id
_entity_poly.type
_entity_poly.pdbx_seq_one_letter_code
_entity_poly.pdbx_strand_id
1 'polypeptide(L)'
;MNQPKKILACVDQSPYADYVADYSAWAARRFSLPLELLHIIDRHPEIATSDDHSGAIGFDAQENLLNRLTEEEGQRSREIRERGRVFLNGLKQRCERAGTDDVDIRQ
;
A
#
# COMPACT_ATOMS: atom_id res chain seq x y z
N MET A 1 -27.49 9.50 -14.39
CA MET A 1 -26.13 9.89 -14.33
C MET A 1 -25.23 8.73 -14.36
N ASN A 2 -24.42 8.72 -15.36
CA ASN A 2 -23.59 7.58 -15.58
C ASN A 2 -22.24 7.79 -14.93
N GLN A 3 -22.10 7.31 -13.72
CA GLN A 3 -20.79 7.17 -13.15
C GLN A 3 -20.05 6.07 -13.92
N PRO A 4 -18.81 6.30 -14.31
CA PRO A 4 -18.07 5.26 -15.00
C PRO A 4 -17.90 4.06 -14.08
N LYS A 5 -18.28 2.92 -14.59
CA LYS A 5 -18.09 1.67 -13.87
C LYS A 5 -16.66 1.22 -14.06
N LYS A 6 -16.11 0.65 -13.02
CA LYS A 6 -14.79 0.05 -13.09
C LYS A 6 -14.73 -1.15 -12.16
N ILE A 7 -13.76 -2.00 -12.39
CA ILE A 7 -13.50 -3.11 -11.49
C ILE A 7 -12.45 -2.64 -10.49
N LEU A 8 -12.76 -2.80 -9.22
CA LEU A 8 -11.84 -2.45 -8.15
C LEU A 8 -11.30 -3.73 -7.54
N ALA A 9 -10.00 -3.88 -7.57
CA ALA A 9 -9.33 -5.02 -6.99
C ALA A 9 -8.48 -4.56 -5.81
N CYS A 10 -8.84 -5.02 -4.63
CA CYS A 10 -8.07 -4.74 -3.42
C CYS A 10 -6.98 -5.80 -3.29
N VAL A 11 -5.75 -5.37 -3.24
CA VAL A 11 -4.60 -6.27 -3.18
C VAL A 11 -3.75 -5.97 -1.97
N ASP A 12 -3.07 -6.98 -1.48
CA ASP A 12 -2.09 -6.85 -0.42
C ASP A 12 -0.80 -7.52 -0.87
N GLN A 13 0.25 -7.39 -0.09
CA GLN A 13 1.53 -7.98 -0.42
C GLN A 13 1.60 -9.44 0.03
N SER A 14 0.56 -10.20 -0.28
CA SER A 14 0.51 -11.62 0.04
C SER A 14 0.80 -12.46 -1.20
N PRO A 15 1.00 -13.77 -1.03
CA PRO A 15 1.18 -14.66 -2.18
C PRO A 15 -0.02 -14.71 -3.11
N TYR A 16 -1.17 -14.21 -2.67
CA TYR A 16 -2.39 -14.23 -3.48
C TYR A 16 -2.52 -13.03 -4.42
N ALA A 17 -1.65 -12.04 -4.28
CA ALA A 17 -1.76 -10.81 -5.06
C ALA A 17 -1.75 -11.06 -6.57
N ASP A 18 -0.90 -11.94 -7.03
CA ASP A 18 -0.81 -12.27 -8.45
C ASP A 18 -2.11 -12.87 -8.96
N TYR A 19 -2.72 -13.74 -8.17
CA TYR A 19 -4.00 -14.36 -8.55
C TYR A 19 -5.11 -13.32 -8.59
N VAL A 20 -5.16 -12.43 -7.61
CA VAL A 20 -6.16 -11.36 -7.58
C VAL A 20 -6.00 -10.47 -8.80
N ALA A 21 -4.77 -10.11 -9.15
CA ALA A 21 -4.50 -9.31 -10.32
C ALA A 21 -4.92 -10.03 -11.61
N ASP A 22 -4.61 -11.30 -11.73
CA ASP A 22 -4.96 -12.10 -12.91
C ASP A 22 -6.47 -12.21 -13.09
N TYR A 23 -7.19 -12.53 -12.03
CA TYR A 23 -8.65 -12.66 -12.10
C TYR A 23 -9.32 -11.33 -12.38
N SER A 24 -8.86 -10.26 -11.73
CA SER A 24 -9.45 -8.95 -11.93
C SER A 24 -9.16 -8.43 -13.34
N ALA A 25 -7.98 -8.69 -13.88
CA ALA A 25 -7.64 -8.34 -15.25
C ALA A 25 -8.52 -9.11 -16.24
N TRP A 26 -8.74 -10.40 -15.98
CA TRP A 26 -9.64 -11.20 -16.80
C TRP A 26 -11.07 -10.63 -16.77
N ALA A 27 -11.56 -10.29 -15.58
CA ALA A 27 -12.89 -9.72 -15.43
C ALA A 27 -13.01 -8.38 -16.16
N ALA A 28 -11.97 -7.55 -16.06
CA ALA A 28 -11.95 -6.25 -16.73
C ALA A 28 -12.06 -6.43 -18.26
N ARG A 29 -11.32 -7.38 -18.81
CA ARG A 29 -11.41 -7.68 -20.23
C ARG A 29 -12.78 -8.24 -20.60
N ARG A 30 -13.30 -9.15 -19.77
CA ARG A 30 -14.57 -9.81 -20.03
C ARG A 30 -15.73 -8.82 -20.05
N PHE A 31 -15.70 -7.84 -19.17
CA PHE A 31 -16.77 -6.85 -19.07
C PHE A 31 -16.46 -5.56 -19.79
N SER A 32 -15.29 -5.44 -20.40
CA SER A 32 -14.83 -4.22 -21.07
C SER A 32 -14.85 -3.01 -20.14
N LEU A 33 -14.36 -3.19 -18.93
CA LEU A 33 -14.31 -2.15 -17.91
C LEU A 33 -12.87 -1.84 -17.53
N PRO A 34 -12.61 -0.60 -17.10
CA PRO A 34 -11.29 -0.29 -16.55
C PRO A 34 -11.08 -1.00 -15.22
N LEU A 35 -9.82 -1.22 -14.90
CA LEU A 35 -9.41 -1.89 -13.67
C LEU A 35 -8.64 -0.91 -12.81
N GLU A 36 -8.96 -0.87 -11.53
CA GLU A 36 -8.19 -0.12 -10.54
C GLU A 36 -7.69 -1.10 -9.48
N LEU A 37 -6.37 -1.12 -9.30
CA LEU A 37 -5.74 -1.90 -8.24
C LEU A 37 -5.55 -1.01 -7.03
N LEU A 38 -6.12 -1.38 -5.92
CA LEU A 38 -6.06 -0.63 -4.68
C LEU A 38 -5.23 -1.40 -3.65
N HIS A 39 -4.22 -0.75 -3.13
CA HIS A 39 -3.40 -1.28 -2.05
C HIS A 39 -3.61 -0.42 -0.81
N ILE A 40 -4.02 -1.05 0.27
CA ILE A 40 -4.21 -0.38 1.54
C ILE A 40 -2.97 -0.59 2.38
N ILE A 41 -2.37 0.51 2.79
CA ILE A 41 -1.21 0.46 3.66
C ILE A 41 -1.71 0.26 5.07
N ASP A 42 -1.41 -0.90 5.62
CA ASP A 42 -1.77 -1.19 6.99
C ASP A 42 -0.67 -0.65 7.90
N ARG A 43 -0.97 0.43 8.55
CA ARG A 43 -0.05 0.98 9.53
C ARG A 43 -0.32 0.28 10.85
N HIS A 44 0.49 -0.71 11.13
CA HIS A 44 0.49 -1.28 12.45
C HIS A 44 1.28 -0.36 13.36
N PRO A 45 0.66 0.21 14.35
CA PRO A 45 1.40 1.02 15.32
C PRO A 45 2.13 0.12 16.30
N GLU A 46 2.94 -0.76 15.79
CA GLU A 46 3.74 -1.61 16.63
C GLU A 46 4.66 -0.84 17.51
N ILE A 47 4.87 0.37 17.15
CA ILE A 47 5.73 1.22 17.85
C ILE A 47 5.25 1.53 19.21
N ALA A 48 4.02 1.52 19.35
CA ALA A 48 3.45 1.96 20.60
C ALA A 48 3.81 1.11 21.73
N THR A 49 4.40 0.03 21.47
CA THR A 49 4.55 -0.85 22.56
C THR A 49 5.83 -0.79 23.22
N SER A 50 6.67 -0.08 22.74
CA SER A 50 7.93 -0.02 23.39
C SER A 50 7.99 0.94 24.48
N ASP A 51 7.12 1.02 25.23
CA ASP A 51 6.85 1.94 26.00
C ASP A 51 7.29 1.95 27.33
N ASP A 52 7.87 1.12 27.80
CA ASP A 52 8.37 1.17 29.09
C ASP A 52 9.59 2.01 29.25
N HIS A 53 9.52 3.17 28.77
CA HIS A 53 10.56 4.14 29.00
C HIS A 53 10.23 4.92 30.26
N SER A 54 9.79 4.25 31.21
CA SER A 54 9.50 4.88 32.46
C SER A 54 10.74 5.26 33.22
N GLY A 55 11.86 5.10 32.67
CA GLY A 55 13.06 5.57 33.27
C GLY A 55 13.10 7.08 33.30
N ALA A 56 13.49 7.63 34.37
CA ALA A 56 13.58 9.06 34.53
C ALA A 56 14.63 9.64 33.63
N ILE A 57 14.25 9.92 32.41
CA ILE A 57 15.11 10.57 31.46
C ILE A 57 14.79 12.05 31.50
N GLY A 58 15.80 12.88 31.47
CA GLY A 58 15.59 14.31 31.47
C GLY A 58 14.83 14.80 30.27
N PHE A 59 14.26 15.99 30.39
CA PHE A 59 13.42 16.56 29.36
C PHE A 59 14.09 16.61 27.99
N ASP A 60 15.36 16.98 27.94
CA ASP A 60 16.08 17.09 26.67
C ASP A 60 16.26 15.72 26.01
N ALA A 61 16.55 14.71 26.79
CA ALA A 61 16.71 13.36 26.27
C ALA A 61 15.38 12.81 25.77
N GLN A 62 14.29 13.16 26.45
CA GLN A 62 12.97 12.73 26.04
C GLN A 62 12.54 13.39 24.74
N GLU A 63 12.82 14.68 24.61
CA GLU A 63 12.53 15.41 23.39
C GLU A 63 13.34 14.89 22.22
N ASN A 64 14.61 14.62 22.43
CA ASN A 64 15.48 14.05 21.41
C ASN A 64 15.01 12.65 21.00
N LEU A 65 14.56 11.86 21.93
CA LEU A 65 14.03 10.54 21.63
C LEU A 65 12.76 10.63 20.82
N LEU A 66 11.87 11.54 21.16
CA LEU A 66 10.63 11.75 20.41
C LEU A 66 10.92 12.22 18.98
N ASN A 67 11.85 13.13 18.81
CA ASN A 67 12.25 13.61 17.51
C ASN A 67 12.82 12.48 16.67
N ARG A 68 13.66 11.67 17.27
CA ARG A 68 14.27 10.53 16.59
C ARG A 68 13.21 9.51 16.15
N LEU A 69 12.27 9.20 17.05
CA LEU A 69 11.17 8.29 16.73
C LEU A 69 10.29 8.83 15.61
N THR A 70 10.03 10.12 15.62
CA THR A 70 9.24 10.76 14.58
C THR A 70 9.95 10.70 13.23
N GLU A 71 11.25 10.92 13.21
CA GLU A 71 12.03 10.83 11.99
C GLU A 71 12.06 9.39 11.45
N GLU A 72 12.29 8.43 12.32
CA GLU A 72 12.29 7.03 11.94
C GLU A 72 10.93 6.60 11.42
N GLU A 73 9.87 7.04 12.05
CA GLU A 73 8.52 6.75 11.60
C GLU A 73 8.23 7.38 10.25
N GLY A 74 8.69 8.59 10.03
CA GLY A 74 8.56 9.26 8.75
C GLY A 74 9.28 8.53 7.64
N GLN A 75 10.49 8.05 7.91
CA GLN A 75 11.26 7.27 6.95
C GLN A 75 10.59 5.94 6.65
N ARG A 76 10.11 5.25 7.67
CA ARG A 76 9.38 4.00 7.50
C ARG A 76 8.14 4.19 6.65
N SER A 77 7.40 5.25 6.90
CA SER A 77 6.19 5.54 6.14
C SER A 77 6.50 5.76 4.67
N ARG A 78 7.60 6.44 4.37
CA ARG A 78 8.03 6.65 2.99
C ARG A 78 8.44 5.35 2.32
N GLU A 79 9.19 4.52 3.04
CA GLU A 79 9.62 3.23 2.53
C GLU A 79 8.43 2.32 2.24
N ILE A 80 7.47 2.28 3.14
CA ILE A 80 6.27 1.47 2.97
C ILE A 80 5.49 1.94 1.75
N ARG A 81 5.34 3.24 1.59
CA ARG A 81 4.65 3.80 0.43
C ARG A 81 5.37 3.49 -0.87
N GLU A 82 6.67 3.60 -0.87
CA GLU A 82 7.48 3.33 -2.04
C GLU A 82 7.42 1.86 -2.44
N ARG A 83 7.53 0.97 -1.46
CA ARG A 83 7.39 -0.47 -1.70
C ARG A 83 6.00 -0.80 -2.24
N GLY A 84 4.98 -0.19 -1.68
CA GLY A 84 3.61 -0.39 -2.15
C GLY A 84 3.43 0.06 -3.57
N ARG A 85 4.03 1.19 -3.95
CA ARG A 85 3.96 1.69 -5.31
C ARG A 85 4.68 0.78 -6.29
N VAL A 86 5.86 0.31 -5.94
CA VAL A 86 6.60 -0.64 -6.76
C VAL A 86 5.81 -1.93 -6.94
N PHE A 87 5.23 -2.43 -5.85
CA PHE A 87 4.38 -3.61 -5.88
C PHE A 87 3.18 -3.42 -6.80
N LEU A 88 2.46 -2.31 -6.68
CA LEU A 88 1.31 -2.04 -7.53
C LEU A 88 1.69 -1.88 -8.99
N ASN A 89 2.81 -1.22 -9.27
CA ASN A 89 3.30 -1.09 -10.64
C ASN A 89 3.63 -2.45 -11.25
N GLY A 90 4.18 -3.36 -10.45
CA GLY A 90 4.45 -4.72 -10.90
C GLY A 90 3.16 -5.45 -11.28
N LEU A 91 2.12 -5.32 -10.47
CA LEU A 91 0.82 -5.91 -10.78
C LEU A 91 0.16 -5.26 -11.99
N LYS A 92 0.29 -3.95 -12.11
CA LYS A 92 -0.22 -3.23 -13.29
C LYS A 92 0.43 -3.75 -14.57
N GLN A 93 1.75 -3.89 -14.57
CA GLN A 93 2.47 -4.44 -15.71
C GLN A 93 2.01 -5.86 -16.03
N ARG A 94 1.77 -6.65 -15.01
CA ARG A 94 1.27 -8.02 -15.18
C ARG A 94 -0.09 -8.01 -15.88
N CYS A 95 -0.99 -7.13 -15.48
CA CYS A 95 -2.29 -6.99 -16.11
C CYS A 95 -2.18 -6.51 -17.55
N GLU A 96 -1.30 -5.57 -17.82
CA GLU A 96 -1.08 -5.04 -19.16
C GLU A 96 -0.52 -6.11 -20.09
N ARG A 97 0.41 -6.92 -19.61
CA ARG A 97 0.94 -8.04 -20.40
C ARG A 97 -0.13 -9.07 -20.73
N ALA A 98 -1.12 -9.20 -19.85
CA ALA A 98 -2.22 -10.12 -20.11
C ALA A 98 -3.28 -9.53 -21.05
N GLY A 99 -3.10 -8.30 -21.49
CA GLY A 99 -4.00 -7.68 -22.47
C GLY A 99 -5.00 -6.70 -21.88
N THR A 100 -4.85 -6.34 -20.62
CA THR A 100 -5.73 -5.37 -19.97
C THR A 100 -5.08 -3.99 -20.04
N ASP A 101 -5.62 -3.12 -20.86
CA ASP A 101 -4.97 -1.86 -21.18
C ASP A 101 -5.29 -0.72 -20.22
N ASP A 102 -6.46 -0.71 -19.65
CA ASP A 102 -6.91 0.40 -18.81
C ASP A 102 -6.81 0.01 -17.35
N VAL A 103 -5.62 0.14 -16.80
CA VAL A 103 -5.32 -0.24 -15.43
C VAL A 103 -4.76 0.96 -14.68
N ASP A 104 -5.43 1.34 -13.61
CA ASP A 104 -4.96 2.36 -12.69
C ASP A 104 -4.53 1.73 -11.38
N ILE A 105 -3.66 2.40 -10.68
CA ILE A 105 -3.24 1.99 -9.35
C ILE A 105 -3.53 3.09 -8.34
N ARG A 106 -3.89 2.68 -7.17
CA ARG A 106 -4.22 3.60 -6.08
C ARG A 106 -3.74 3.05 -4.75
N GLN A 107 -3.23 3.93 -3.95
CA GLN A 107 -2.67 3.54 -2.67
C GLN A 107 -3.22 4.40 -1.55
#